data_f9b2ed0309fb28ba7f2c1432e67334b8
#
_entry.id   f9b2ed0309fb28ba7f2c1432e67334b8
#
_cell.length_a   1.000
_cell.length_b   1.000
_cell.length_c   1.000
_cell.angle_alpha   90.00
_cell.angle_beta   90.00
_cell.angle_gamma   90.00
#
_symmetry.space_group_name_H-M   'P 1'
#
loop_
_entity.id
_entity.type
_entity.pdbx_description
1 polymer ?
#
loop_
_entity_poly.entity_id
_entity_poly.type
_entity_poly.pdbx_seq_one_letter_code
_entity_poly.pdbx_strand_id
1 'polypeptide(L)'
;MNRLILPGYSRFLLVLVTPLLLALSGRAQGPQFSHQTIFVTDLDRAANFYENVMELKRIPEPFHDGKHVWFRLSEHGQLHVVSGAKEDIPHDINIHLAFSVPDMAAFTKHLDAANVKYGNWAQTTKTPQLRPDKVQQVYLQDPDGYWIEVNDDKF
;
A
#
# COMPACT_ATOMS: atom_id res chain seq x y z
N MET A 1 85.79 46.62 -2.73
CA MET A 1 84.34 46.80 -2.95
C MET A 1 83.70 45.38 -3.00
N ASN A 2 83.24 44.89 -1.83
CA ASN A 2 82.64 43.59 -1.68
C ASN A 2 81.13 43.74 -1.67
N ARG A 3 80.43 43.14 -2.66
CA ARG A 3 78.97 43.07 -2.63
C ARG A 3 78.57 41.77 -1.93
N LEU A 4 77.83 41.85 -0.83
CA LEU A 4 77.15 40.76 -0.20
C LEU A 4 75.93 40.39 -1.00
N ILE A 5 75.85 39.12 -1.43
CA ILE A 5 74.70 38.54 -2.01
C ILE A 5 73.90 37.84 -0.89
N LEU A 6 72.68 38.31 -0.62
CA LEU A 6 71.80 37.71 0.37
C LEU A 6 71.01 36.55 -0.33
N PRO A 7 70.84 35.39 0.30
CA PRO A 7 70.09 34.28 -0.27
C PRO A 7 68.60 34.54 -0.16
N GLY A 8 67.89 34.33 -1.29
CA GLY A 8 66.46 34.44 -1.39
C GLY A 8 65.75 33.32 -0.65
N TYR A 9 64.89 33.66 0.29
CA TYR A 9 63.98 32.71 0.95
C TYR A 9 62.83 32.39 0.04
N SER A 10 62.82 31.16 -0.48
CA SER A 10 61.69 30.58 -1.19
C SER A 10 60.56 30.31 -0.20
N ARG A 11 59.48 31.09 -0.29
CA ARG A 11 58.27 30.87 0.51
C ARG A 11 57.47 29.71 -0.11
N PHE A 12 57.61 28.51 0.45
CA PHE A 12 56.71 27.40 0.20
C PHE A 12 55.37 27.73 0.83
N LEU A 13 54.38 28.03 -0.02
CA LEU A 13 52.96 28.14 0.37
C LEU A 13 52.42 26.73 0.60
N LEU A 14 52.33 26.32 1.88
CA LEU A 14 51.71 25.05 2.25
C LEU A 14 50.18 25.22 2.14
N VAL A 15 49.60 24.77 1.02
CA VAL A 15 48.16 24.72 0.85
C VAL A 15 47.63 23.50 1.64
N LEU A 16 47.09 23.77 2.82
CA LEU A 16 46.33 22.79 3.62
C LEU A 16 45.00 22.50 2.94
N VAL A 17 44.95 21.43 2.16
CA VAL A 17 43.68 20.89 1.65
C VAL A 17 43.04 20.10 2.81
N THR A 18 42.12 20.76 3.52
CA THR A 18 41.25 20.08 4.48
C THR A 18 40.24 19.26 3.72
N PRO A 19 40.20 17.90 3.84
CA PRO A 19 39.15 17.12 3.29
C PRO A 19 37.84 17.46 4.03
N LEU A 20 36.91 18.12 3.34
CA LEU A 20 35.54 18.30 3.79
C LEU A 20 34.87 16.90 3.76
N LEU A 21 34.90 16.19 4.87
CA LEU A 21 34.12 15.01 5.12
C LEU A 21 32.65 15.42 5.13
N LEU A 22 32.00 15.35 3.97
CA LEU A 22 30.54 15.33 3.86
C LEU A 22 30.07 14.06 4.58
N ALA A 23 29.71 14.20 5.86
CA ALA A 23 28.95 13.21 6.58
C ALA A 23 27.59 13.10 5.86
N LEU A 24 27.49 12.17 4.92
CA LEU A 24 26.22 11.67 4.40
C LEU A 24 25.51 11.05 5.60
N SER A 25 24.71 11.85 6.28
CA SER A 25 23.76 11.38 7.28
C SER A 25 22.75 10.50 6.52
N GLY A 26 23.07 9.22 6.38
CA GLY A 26 22.13 8.23 5.89
C GLY A 26 20.94 8.23 6.84
N ARG A 27 19.88 8.95 6.49
CA ARG A 27 18.61 8.79 7.18
C ARG A 27 18.16 7.36 6.90
N ALA A 28 18.04 6.57 7.95
CA ALA A 28 17.35 5.29 7.86
C ALA A 28 15.95 5.57 7.28
N GLN A 29 15.63 4.96 6.16
CA GLN A 29 14.27 5.01 5.64
C GLN A 29 13.36 4.34 6.66
N GLY A 30 12.25 5.02 7.01
CA GLY A 30 11.22 4.42 7.85
C GLY A 30 10.62 3.17 7.20
N PRO A 31 9.89 2.34 7.96
CA PRO A 31 9.22 1.18 7.40
C PRO A 31 8.22 1.61 6.33
N GLN A 32 8.13 0.83 5.25
CA GLN A 32 7.17 1.02 4.18
C GLN A 32 6.14 -0.11 4.22
N PHE A 33 4.90 0.18 3.80
CA PHE A 33 3.87 -0.84 3.68
C PHE A 33 4.32 -1.89 2.65
N SER A 34 4.30 -3.16 3.04
CA SER A 34 4.66 -4.30 2.19
C SER A 34 3.40 -5.06 1.76
N HIS A 35 2.68 -5.61 2.70
CA HIS A 35 1.49 -6.40 2.42
C HIS A 35 0.50 -6.42 3.58
N GLN A 36 -0.74 -6.75 3.24
CA GLN A 36 -1.78 -7.19 4.16
C GLN A 36 -2.03 -8.68 3.92
N THR A 37 -2.19 -9.45 4.98
CA THR A 37 -2.62 -10.85 4.89
C THR A 37 -4.04 -10.99 5.41
N ILE A 38 -4.85 -11.78 4.71
CA ILE A 38 -6.15 -12.27 5.18
C ILE A 38 -6.13 -13.80 5.23
N PHE A 39 -6.81 -14.36 6.23
CA PHE A 39 -6.85 -15.80 6.46
C PHE A 39 -8.27 -16.30 6.22
N VAL A 40 -8.47 -17.14 5.19
CA VAL A 40 -9.78 -17.48 4.62
C VAL A 40 -10.10 -18.96 4.75
N THR A 41 -11.39 -19.27 4.75
CA THR A 41 -11.88 -20.65 4.82
C THR A 41 -11.79 -21.37 3.49
N ASP A 42 -12.00 -20.64 2.37
CA ASP A 42 -11.97 -21.15 1.00
C ASP A 42 -11.14 -20.21 0.11
N LEU A 43 -9.98 -20.72 -0.34
CA LEU A 43 -9.03 -19.96 -1.14
C LEU A 43 -9.60 -19.51 -2.47
N ASP A 44 -10.28 -20.43 -3.18
CA ASP A 44 -10.79 -20.15 -4.53
C ASP A 44 -11.94 -19.15 -4.49
N ARG A 45 -12.85 -19.27 -3.50
CA ARG A 45 -13.94 -18.33 -3.27
C ARG A 45 -13.41 -16.93 -2.99
N ALA A 46 -12.46 -16.80 -2.08
CA ALA A 46 -11.84 -15.53 -1.74
C ALA A 46 -11.05 -14.96 -2.93
N ALA A 47 -10.22 -15.78 -3.57
CA ALA A 47 -9.44 -15.35 -4.72
C ALA A 47 -10.30 -14.86 -5.88
N ASN A 48 -11.40 -15.56 -6.20
CA ASN A 48 -12.35 -15.14 -7.22
C ASN A 48 -13.01 -13.80 -6.89
N PHE A 49 -13.31 -13.55 -5.61
CA PHE A 49 -13.86 -12.27 -5.19
C PHE A 49 -12.86 -11.13 -5.44
N TYR A 50 -11.62 -11.27 -4.98
CA TYR A 50 -10.62 -10.23 -5.17
C TYR A 50 -10.23 -10.01 -6.65
N GLU A 51 -10.23 -11.05 -7.45
CA GLU A 51 -9.93 -10.95 -8.88
C GLU A 51 -11.08 -10.36 -9.70
N ASN A 52 -12.33 -10.81 -9.47
CA ASN A 52 -13.44 -10.50 -10.35
C ASN A 52 -14.38 -9.40 -9.82
N VAL A 53 -14.47 -9.23 -8.48
CA VAL A 53 -15.27 -8.16 -7.86
C VAL A 53 -14.41 -6.94 -7.57
N MET A 54 -13.25 -7.14 -6.96
CA MET A 54 -12.32 -6.04 -6.65
C MET A 54 -11.37 -5.73 -7.82
N GLU A 55 -11.41 -6.52 -8.90
CA GLU A 55 -10.59 -6.36 -10.11
C GLU A 55 -9.08 -6.30 -9.84
N LEU A 56 -8.62 -6.96 -8.77
CA LEU A 56 -7.21 -6.98 -8.40
C LEU A 56 -6.42 -7.95 -9.29
N LYS A 57 -5.22 -7.55 -9.65
CA LYS A 57 -4.34 -8.37 -10.47
C LYS A 57 -3.59 -9.39 -9.63
N ARG A 58 -3.74 -10.69 -9.94
CA ARG A 58 -2.90 -11.75 -9.36
C ARG A 58 -1.42 -11.53 -9.70
N ILE A 59 -0.56 -11.87 -8.75
CA ILE A 59 0.89 -11.89 -8.89
C ILE A 59 1.43 -13.26 -8.47
N PRO A 60 2.62 -13.66 -8.94
CA PRO A 60 3.25 -14.89 -8.50
C PRO A 60 3.46 -14.92 -6.99
N GLU A 61 3.19 -16.05 -6.36
CA GLU A 61 3.52 -16.33 -4.96
C GLU A 61 4.62 -17.41 -4.91
N PRO A 62 5.54 -17.38 -3.93
CA PRO A 62 6.73 -18.22 -3.95
C PRO A 62 6.55 -19.62 -3.33
N PHE A 63 5.42 -19.89 -2.64
CA PHE A 63 5.25 -21.14 -1.88
C PHE A 63 4.81 -22.31 -2.75
N HIS A 64 3.99 -22.07 -3.77
CA HIS A 64 3.45 -23.09 -4.70
C HIS A 64 2.81 -24.30 -3.98
N ASP A 65 2.19 -24.04 -2.82
CA ASP A 65 1.63 -25.09 -1.93
C ASP A 65 0.11 -25.23 -2.03
N GLY A 66 -0.53 -24.43 -2.93
CA GLY A 66 -1.97 -24.41 -3.13
C GLY A 66 -2.77 -23.79 -1.98
N LYS A 67 -2.10 -23.09 -1.07
CA LYS A 67 -2.73 -22.41 0.08
C LYS A 67 -2.66 -20.90 0.02
N HIS A 68 -1.98 -20.35 -0.99
CA HIS A 68 -1.71 -18.93 -1.12
C HIS A 68 -2.16 -18.40 -2.47
N VAL A 69 -2.75 -17.22 -2.50
CA VAL A 69 -2.95 -16.39 -3.70
C VAL A 69 -2.59 -14.96 -3.35
N TRP A 70 -1.78 -14.33 -4.18
CA TRP A 70 -1.33 -12.98 -3.96
C TRP A 70 -1.86 -12.02 -5.02
N PHE A 71 -2.20 -10.82 -4.59
CA PHE A 71 -2.67 -9.74 -5.45
C PHE A 71 -1.83 -8.48 -5.27
N ARG A 72 -1.72 -7.71 -6.34
CA ARG A 72 -1.10 -6.38 -6.31
C ARG A 72 -2.11 -5.34 -5.84
N LEU A 73 -1.74 -4.58 -4.80
CA LEU A 73 -2.52 -3.43 -4.30
C LEU A 73 -1.98 -2.10 -4.83
N SER A 74 -0.66 -1.97 -4.93
CA SER A 74 0.03 -0.77 -5.38
C SER A 74 1.39 -1.15 -6.00
N GLU A 75 2.23 -0.19 -6.30
CA GLU A 75 3.59 -0.46 -6.81
C GLU A 75 4.36 -1.42 -5.89
N HIS A 76 4.24 -1.26 -4.57
CA HIS A 76 4.96 -2.07 -3.57
C HIS A 76 4.03 -2.84 -2.62
N GLY A 77 2.73 -2.49 -2.60
CA GLY A 77 1.75 -3.12 -1.71
C GLY A 77 1.13 -4.38 -2.30
N GLN A 78 0.91 -5.39 -1.46
CA GLN A 78 0.32 -6.66 -1.84
C GLN A 78 -0.79 -7.08 -0.89
N LEU A 79 -1.75 -7.86 -1.38
CA LEU A 79 -2.69 -8.62 -0.56
C LEU A 79 -2.33 -10.10 -0.67
N HIS A 80 -2.11 -10.73 0.48
CA HIS A 80 -1.89 -12.17 0.57
C HIS A 80 -3.15 -12.84 1.11
N VAL A 81 -3.78 -13.67 0.30
CA VAL A 81 -4.92 -14.52 0.68
C VAL A 81 -4.36 -15.89 1.04
N VAL A 82 -4.60 -16.33 2.27
CA VAL A 82 -4.05 -17.58 2.81
C VAL A 82 -5.22 -18.45 3.30
N SER A 83 -5.30 -19.69 2.85
CA SER A 83 -6.35 -20.61 3.27
C SER A 83 -5.96 -21.38 4.54
N GLY A 84 -6.98 -21.85 5.27
CA GLY A 84 -6.81 -22.68 6.46
C GLY A 84 -7.61 -22.23 7.67
N ALA A 85 -8.34 -21.12 7.57
CA ALA A 85 -9.32 -20.74 8.58
C ALA A 85 -10.37 -21.85 8.71
N LYS A 86 -10.81 -22.13 9.93
CA LYS A 86 -11.78 -23.21 10.19
C LYS A 86 -13.21 -22.73 10.20
N GLU A 87 -13.40 -21.44 10.44
CA GLU A 87 -14.71 -20.79 10.54
C GLU A 87 -14.58 -19.31 10.21
N ASP A 88 -15.67 -18.69 9.80
CA ASP A 88 -15.74 -17.26 9.58
C ASP A 88 -15.72 -16.56 10.95
N ILE A 89 -14.80 -15.63 11.12
CA ILE A 89 -14.69 -14.80 12.33
C ILE A 89 -15.35 -13.46 12.04
N PRO A 90 -16.31 -13.01 12.87
CA PRO A 90 -16.88 -11.68 12.71
C PRO A 90 -15.80 -10.60 12.79
N HIS A 91 -15.74 -9.74 11.79
CA HIS A 91 -14.83 -8.61 11.73
C HIS A 91 -15.56 -7.31 12.04
N ASP A 92 -14.93 -6.42 12.79
CA ASP A 92 -15.45 -5.08 13.04
C ASP A 92 -15.23 -4.18 11.82
N ILE A 93 -16.26 -3.45 11.40
CA ILE A 93 -16.19 -2.53 10.24
C ILE A 93 -15.11 -1.45 10.38
N ASN A 94 -14.70 -1.12 11.61
CA ASN A 94 -13.61 -0.17 11.85
C ASN A 94 -12.22 -0.76 11.52
N ILE A 95 -12.14 -2.07 11.26
CA ILE A 95 -10.93 -2.75 10.82
C ILE A 95 -11.17 -3.21 9.38
N HIS A 96 -10.74 -2.43 8.40
CA HIS A 96 -11.01 -2.69 7.00
C HIS A 96 -9.80 -2.39 6.10
N LEU A 97 -9.80 -2.99 4.92
CA LEU A 97 -8.97 -2.57 3.79
C LEU A 97 -9.69 -1.43 3.07
N ALA A 98 -8.95 -0.40 2.66
CA ALA A 98 -9.51 0.69 1.88
C ALA A 98 -8.91 0.71 0.47
N PHE A 99 -9.78 0.88 -0.53
CA PHE A 99 -9.41 1.03 -1.94
C PHE A 99 -10.02 2.32 -2.49
N SER A 100 -9.29 2.99 -3.37
CA SER A 100 -9.87 4.10 -4.09
C SER A 100 -10.21 3.74 -5.52
N VAL A 101 -11.32 4.30 -6.02
CA VAL A 101 -11.78 4.11 -7.40
C VAL A 101 -11.99 5.47 -8.09
N PRO A 102 -11.70 5.57 -9.38
CA PRO A 102 -11.85 6.84 -10.09
C PRO A 102 -13.32 7.28 -10.26
N ASP A 103 -14.26 6.34 -10.25
CA ASP A 103 -15.69 6.55 -10.46
C ASP A 103 -16.52 5.65 -9.53
N MET A 104 -17.05 6.23 -8.46
CA MET A 104 -17.89 5.53 -7.48
C MET A 104 -19.19 5.01 -8.09
N ALA A 105 -19.80 5.74 -9.03
CA ALA A 105 -21.05 5.31 -9.66
C ALA A 105 -20.84 4.09 -10.57
N ALA A 106 -19.73 4.09 -11.33
CA ALA A 106 -19.37 2.92 -12.14
C ALA A 106 -19.06 1.70 -11.27
N PHE A 107 -18.35 1.91 -10.16
CA PHE A 107 -17.99 0.81 -9.25
C PHE A 107 -19.24 0.22 -8.55
N THR A 108 -20.13 1.06 -8.01
CA THR A 108 -21.37 0.56 -7.38
C THR A 108 -22.27 -0.17 -8.36
N LYS A 109 -22.34 0.27 -9.62
CA LYS A 109 -23.04 -0.46 -10.70
C LYS A 109 -22.39 -1.83 -10.97
N HIS A 110 -21.06 -1.91 -10.92
CA HIS A 110 -20.36 -3.19 -11.05
C HIS A 110 -20.69 -4.13 -9.88
N LEU A 111 -20.74 -3.64 -8.63
CA LEU A 111 -21.15 -4.44 -7.47
C LEU A 111 -22.60 -4.94 -7.61
N ASP A 112 -23.51 -4.11 -8.10
CA ASP A 112 -24.89 -4.51 -8.36
C ASP A 112 -24.97 -5.62 -9.44
N ALA A 113 -24.19 -5.51 -10.52
CA ALA A 113 -24.13 -6.52 -11.56
C ALA A 113 -23.53 -7.84 -11.06
N ALA A 114 -22.57 -7.77 -10.14
CA ALA A 114 -21.97 -8.93 -9.47
C ALA A 114 -22.84 -9.48 -8.32
N ASN A 115 -24.00 -8.89 -8.05
CA ASN A 115 -24.88 -9.22 -6.92
C ASN A 115 -24.17 -9.18 -5.55
N VAL A 116 -23.24 -8.26 -5.37
CA VAL A 116 -22.51 -8.05 -4.12
C VAL A 116 -23.27 -7.07 -3.23
N LYS A 117 -23.40 -7.40 -1.95
CA LYS A 117 -24.01 -6.50 -0.97
C LYS A 117 -22.99 -5.43 -0.59
N TYR A 118 -23.43 -4.18 -0.59
CA TYR A 118 -22.65 -3.04 -0.11
C TYR A 118 -23.57 -1.99 0.51
N GLY A 119 -23.03 -1.07 1.27
CA GLY A 119 -23.81 0.01 1.88
C GLY A 119 -22.95 1.14 2.42
N ASN A 120 -23.60 2.10 3.06
CA ASN A 120 -22.94 3.10 3.89
C ASN A 120 -22.32 2.43 5.13
N TRP A 121 -21.57 3.16 5.94
CA TRP A 121 -20.95 2.62 7.16
C TRP A 121 -21.95 1.90 8.09
N ALA A 122 -23.16 2.45 8.23
CA ALA A 122 -24.23 1.86 9.06
C ALA A 122 -24.98 0.69 8.37
N GLN A 123 -24.66 0.36 7.12
CA GLN A 123 -25.32 -0.67 6.32
C GLN A 123 -26.83 -0.48 6.16
N THR A 124 -27.30 0.77 6.18
CA THR A 124 -28.73 1.12 6.10
C THR A 124 -29.19 1.49 4.69
N THR A 125 -28.28 1.85 3.80
CA THR A 125 -28.58 2.24 2.40
C THR A 125 -27.38 1.92 1.50
N LYS A 126 -27.69 1.65 0.22
CA LYS A 126 -26.69 1.51 -0.85
C LYS A 126 -26.14 2.85 -1.35
N THR A 127 -26.73 3.97 -0.95
CA THR A 127 -26.23 5.30 -1.33
C THR A 127 -24.83 5.52 -0.73
N PRO A 128 -23.82 5.87 -1.53
CA PRO A 128 -22.52 6.21 -1.02
C PRO A 128 -22.59 7.32 0.04
N GLN A 129 -21.88 7.13 1.13
CA GLN A 129 -21.80 8.10 2.21
C GLN A 129 -20.78 9.18 1.87
N LEU A 130 -21.18 10.44 1.96
CA LEU A 130 -20.28 11.57 1.80
C LEU A 130 -19.57 11.88 3.12
N ARG A 131 -18.23 11.84 3.10
CA ARG A 131 -17.37 12.23 4.21
C ARG A 131 -17.30 13.77 4.34
N PRO A 132 -16.86 14.32 5.50
CA PRO A 132 -16.69 15.78 5.68
C PRO A 132 -15.71 16.41 4.67
N ASP A 133 -14.71 15.66 4.20
CA ASP A 133 -13.72 16.05 3.19
C ASP A 133 -14.23 15.90 1.74
N LYS A 134 -15.52 15.58 1.55
CA LYS A 134 -16.21 15.41 0.26
C LYS A 134 -15.92 14.12 -0.48
N VAL A 135 -15.18 13.20 0.10
CA VAL A 135 -14.98 11.86 -0.45
C VAL A 135 -16.24 11.02 -0.25
N GLN A 136 -16.66 10.33 -1.31
CA GLN A 136 -17.72 9.35 -1.25
C GLN A 136 -17.14 7.97 -0.88
N GLN A 137 -17.89 7.20 -0.09
CA GLN A 137 -17.45 5.87 0.32
C GLN A 137 -18.61 4.89 0.46
N VAL A 138 -18.32 3.63 0.18
CA VAL A 138 -19.19 2.47 0.46
C VAL A 138 -18.39 1.39 1.17
N TYR A 139 -19.09 0.51 1.88
CA TYR A 139 -18.52 -0.64 2.59
C TYR A 139 -19.15 -1.92 2.10
N LEU A 140 -18.35 -2.95 1.94
CA LEU A 140 -18.77 -4.31 1.60
C LEU A 140 -17.92 -5.30 2.39
N GLN A 141 -18.32 -6.56 2.37
CA GLN A 141 -17.54 -7.65 2.93
C GLN A 141 -17.10 -8.61 1.84
N ASP A 142 -15.90 -9.14 2.01
CA ASP A 142 -15.46 -10.29 1.24
C ASP A 142 -16.22 -11.57 1.69
N PRO A 143 -16.05 -12.72 1.01
CA PRO A 143 -16.74 -13.95 1.36
C PRO A 143 -16.44 -14.50 2.77
N ASP A 144 -15.35 -14.10 3.41
CA ASP A 144 -14.96 -14.50 4.76
C ASP A 144 -15.23 -13.42 5.81
N GLY A 145 -15.96 -12.36 5.44
CA GLY A 145 -16.45 -11.32 6.33
C GLY A 145 -15.47 -10.17 6.58
N TYR A 146 -14.31 -10.14 5.90
CA TYR A 146 -13.39 -8.99 6.00
C TYR A 146 -14.03 -7.76 5.39
N TRP A 147 -14.01 -6.67 6.15
CA TRP A 147 -14.55 -5.39 5.67
C TRP A 147 -13.62 -4.72 4.68
N ILE A 148 -14.24 -4.11 3.68
CA ILE A 148 -13.59 -3.36 2.62
C ILE A 148 -14.32 -2.01 2.51
N GLU A 149 -13.58 -0.91 2.63
CA GLU A 149 -14.03 0.40 2.21
C GLU A 149 -13.63 0.62 0.76
N VAL A 150 -14.55 1.14 -0.05
CA VAL A 150 -14.21 1.68 -1.36
C VAL A 150 -14.63 3.13 -1.40
N ASN A 151 -13.70 4.00 -1.80
CA ASN A 151 -13.89 5.44 -1.83
C ASN A 151 -13.39 6.05 -3.14
N ASP A 152 -13.70 7.34 -3.39
CA ASP A 152 -13.28 8.08 -4.58
C ASP A 152 -12.17 9.12 -4.27
N ASP A 153 -11.40 8.88 -3.19
CA ASP A 153 -10.26 9.72 -2.81
C ASP A 153 -9.19 9.71 -3.93
N LYS A 154 -8.56 10.86 -4.12
CA LYS A 154 -7.54 11.06 -5.15
C LYS A 154 -6.21 11.33 -4.47
N PHE A 155 -5.27 10.42 -4.62
CA PHE A 155 -3.90 10.51 -4.10
C PHE A 155 -2.98 11.17 -5.13
#